data_cd131a394208ad66e37079c11dfb968c
#
_entry.id   cd131a394208ad66e37079c11dfb968c
#
_cell.length_a   1.000
_cell.length_b   1.000
_cell.length_c   1.000
_cell.angle_alpha   90.00
_cell.angle_beta   90.00
_cell.angle_gamma   90.00
#
_symmetry.space_group_name_H-M   'P 1'
#
loop_
_entity.id
_entity.type
_entity.pdbx_description
1 polymer ?
#
loop_
_entity_poly.entity_id
_entity_poly.type
_entity_poly.pdbx_seq_one_letter_code
_entity_poly.pdbx_strand_id
1 'polypeptide(L)'
;SSDLSIDLGTANTLVYVRGQGIVLNEPSVVAVRYDPKHGRREPEAIGAAAKAMLGRTPGNISAERPLKDGVIADFTLTEQMLKHFIRQANGSRYFRPSPRVLVCVPHGSTQVERKAIRDSAEGAGARKVFLIDEPMAAAIGAGLPVGEPHGSMILDVGGGTSEVAVISLNGIVYAASVRTGGDKFDEAIVNYVRRNYSILIGEGTAERIKIRIGSAFPGREVLEMEVKGRNLAEGVPRSFTLNSNEILEALQEPLATIVGAVKQALEQTPPELSGDVAEQGMVLSGGGALLRDLDRLVAEETGIPVIIAEDPLTCVARGGGRALELIDEHGPSLFALE
;
A
#
# COMPACT_ATOMS: atom_id res chain seq x y z
N SER A 1 -13.16 3.34 24.39
CA SER A 1 -13.46 3.97 23.11
C SER A 1 -12.88 3.12 22.00
N SER A 2 -13.65 2.92 20.95
CA SER A 2 -13.20 2.15 19.80
C SER A 2 -12.48 3.08 18.82
N ASP A 3 -11.24 3.43 19.14
CA ASP A 3 -10.40 4.21 18.25
C ASP A 3 -9.80 3.29 17.18
N LEU A 4 -9.85 3.74 15.95
CA LEU A 4 -9.40 3.00 14.77
C LEU A 4 -8.25 3.72 14.08
N SER A 5 -7.27 2.96 13.61
CA SER A 5 -6.34 3.40 12.59
C SER A 5 -6.62 2.66 11.29
N ILE A 6 -6.69 3.38 10.19
CA ILE A 6 -6.97 2.83 8.86
C ILE A 6 -5.80 3.15 7.94
N ASP A 7 -5.19 2.11 7.43
CA ASP A 7 -4.31 2.19 6.27
C ASP A 7 -5.18 2.00 5.02
N LEU A 8 -5.54 3.11 4.39
CA LEU A 8 -6.39 3.13 3.19
C LEU A 8 -5.50 3.01 1.95
N GLY A 9 -5.01 1.80 1.70
CA GLY A 9 -4.12 1.52 0.58
C GLY A 9 -4.84 1.29 -0.74
N THR A 10 -4.13 1.53 -1.84
CA THR A 10 -4.62 1.26 -3.21
C THR A 10 -4.95 -0.23 -3.41
N ALA A 11 -4.12 -1.13 -2.93
CA ALA A 11 -4.29 -2.56 -3.07
C ALA A 11 -5.06 -3.19 -1.92
N ASN A 12 -4.75 -2.81 -0.68
CA ASN A 12 -5.35 -3.36 0.54
C ASN A 12 -5.71 -2.24 1.52
N THR A 13 -6.78 -2.46 2.27
CA THR A 13 -7.16 -1.63 3.41
C THR A 13 -7.00 -2.46 4.68
N LEU A 14 -6.23 -1.93 5.62
CA LEU A 14 -6.04 -2.53 6.94
C LEU A 14 -6.69 -1.67 8.01
N VAL A 15 -7.31 -2.31 9.00
CA VAL A 15 -7.90 -1.63 10.15
C VAL A 15 -7.29 -2.18 11.43
N TYR A 16 -6.72 -1.28 12.20
CA TYR A 16 -6.24 -1.52 13.55
C TYR A 16 -7.25 -0.95 14.55
N VAL A 17 -7.60 -1.73 15.55
CA VAL A 17 -8.44 -1.30 16.66
C VAL A 17 -7.59 -1.22 17.94
N ARG A 18 -7.65 -0.08 18.60
CA ARG A 18 -6.91 0.15 19.84
C ARG A 18 -7.22 -0.97 20.87
N GLY A 19 -6.17 -1.61 21.36
CA GLY A 19 -6.26 -2.71 22.30
C GLY A 19 -6.60 -4.08 21.71
N GLN A 20 -6.85 -4.18 20.39
CA GLN A 20 -7.12 -5.43 19.70
C GLN A 20 -6.12 -5.77 18.60
N GLY A 21 -5.37 -4.77 18.10
CA GLY A 21 -4.45 -4.94 16.99
C GLY A 21 -5.12 -4.87 15.62
N ILE A 22 -4.51 -5.48 14.62
CA ILE A 22 -5.09 -5.57 13.26
C ILE A 22 -6.29 -6.50 13.30
N VAL A 23 -7.46 -5.96 13.02
CA VAL A 23 -8.74 -6.71 13.02
C VAL A 23 -9.24 -6.96 11.61
N LEU A 24 -8.70 -6.24 10.61
CA LEU A 24 -9.13 -6.35 9.24
C LEU A 24 -7.95 -6.08 8.30
N ASN A 25 -7.82 -6.95 7.29
CA ASN A 25 -6.90 -6.82 6.17
C ASN A 25 -7.61 -7.34 4.93
N GLU A 26 -8.14 -6.41 4.16
CA GLU A 26 -8.99 -6.71 3.01
C GLU A 26 -8.51 -5.99 1.75
N PRO A 27 -8.66 -6.60 0.58
CA PRO A 27 -8.44 -5.91 -0.68
C PRO A 27 -9.32 -4.66 -0.83
N SER A 28 -8.74 -3.58 -1.34
CA SER A 28 -9.47 -2.35 -1.65
C SER A 28 -10.21 -2.48 -3.00
N VAL A 29 -11.18 -3.38 -3.03
CA VAL A 29 -11.97 -3.70 -4.23
C VAL A 29 -13.45 -3.70 -3.87
N VAL A 30 -14.28 -3.12 -4.74
CA VAL A 30 -15.74 -3.12 -4.63
C VAL A 30 -16.33 -3.67 -5.91
N ALA A 31 -17.17 -4.69 -5.82
CA ALA A 31 -17.99 -5.15 -6.93
C ALA A 31 -19.32 -4.41 -6.89
N VAL A 32 -19.72 -3.86 -8.03
CA VAL A 32 -20.90 -3.00 -8.19
C VAL A 32 -21.84 -3.62 -9.19
N ARG A 33 -23.09 -3.74 -8.81
CA ARG A 33 -24.19 -4.10 -9.71
C ARG A 33 -24.87 -2.85 -10.24
N TYR A 34 -25.03 -2.77 -11.53
CA TYR A 34 -25.83 -1.72 -12.15
C TYR A 34 -27.30 -2.16 -12.27
N ASP A 35 -28.20 -1.39 -11.68
CA ASP A 35 -29.64 -1.56 -11.85
C ASP A 35 -30.15 -0.58 -12.93
N PRO A 36 -30.47 -1.09 -14.14
CA PRO A 36 -30.92 -0.25 -15.24
C PRO A 36 -32.31 0.35 -15.02
N LYS A 37 -33.14 -0.22 -14.13
CA LYS A 37 -34.47 0.27 -13.84
C LYS A 37 -34.46 1.55 -13.00
N HIS A 38 -33.49 1.65 -12.09
CA HIS A 38 -33.39 2.79 -11.18
C HIS A 38 -32.16 3.66 -11.45
N GLY A 39 -31.33 3.30 -12.43
CA GLY A 39 -30.11 4.03 -12.76
C GLY A 39 -29.08 4.06 -11.59
N ARG A 40 -29.13 3.08 -10.71
CA ARG A 40 -28.32 3.03 -9.49
C ARG A 40 -27.21 2.01 -9.60
N ARG A 41 -26.10 2.33 -8.93
CA ARG A 41 -24.97 1.42 -8.71
C ARG A 41 -25.03 0.98 -7.24
N GLU A 42 -25.15 -0.31 -7.02
CA GLU A 42 -25.24 -0.87 -5.67
C GLU A 42 -24.07 -1.82 -5.41
N PRO A 43 -23.42 -1.76 -4.23
CA PRO A 43 -22.35 -2.69 -3.89
C PRO A 43 -22.89 -4.12 -3.82
N GLU A 44 -22.27 -5.02 -4.59
CA GLU A 44 -22.56 -6.47 -4.58
C GLU A 44 -21.66 -7.20 -3.60
N ALA A 45 -20.37 -6.80 -3.57
CA ALA A 45 -19.36 -7.37 -2.69
C ALA A 45 -18.26 -6.33 -2.41
N ILE A 46 -17.58 -6.49 -1.29
CA ILE A 46 -16.47 -5.63 -0.87
C ILE A 46 -15.33 -6.51 -0.34
N GLY A 47 -14.09 -6.12 -0.62
CA GLY A 47 -12.91 -6.81 -0.13
C GLY A 47 -12.57 -8.08 -0.91
N ALA A 48 -12.23 -9.15 -0.21
CA ALA A 48 -11.78 -10.41 -0.83
C ALA A 48 -12.80 -11.01 -1.80
N ALA A 49 -14.08 -10.94 -1.45
CA ALA A 49 -15.16 -11.42 -2.33
C ALA A 49 -15.22 -10.63 -3.65
N ALA A 50 -15.05 -9.30 -3.59
CA ALA A 50 -14.99 -8.46 -4.77
C ALA A 50 -13.71 -8.70 -5.59
N LYS A 51 -12.55 -8.88 -4.94
CA LYS A 51 -11.28 -9.19 -5.61
C LYS A 51 -11.38 -10.48 -6.43
N ALA A 52 -12.06 -11.50 -5.92
CA ALA A 52 -12.30 -12.76 -6.64
C ALA A 52 -13.11 -12.57 -7.93
N MET A 53 -13.85 -11.48 -8.05
CA MET A 53 -14.65 -11.15 -9.23
C MET A 53 -13.88 -10.37 -10.31
N LEU A 54 -12.68 -9.87 -10.03
CA LEU A 54 -11.88 -9.12 -11.01
C LEU A 54 -11.64 -9.93 -12.28
N GLY A 55 -11.98 -9.34 -13.42
CA GLY A 55 -11.85 -9.98 -14.73
C GLY A 55 -12.82 -11.15 -15.00
N ARG A 56 -13.84 -11.35 -14.14
CA ARG A 56 -14.79 -12.48 -14.22
C ARG A 56 -16.25 -12.06 -14.15
N THR A 57 -16.54 -10.77 -14.23
CA THR A 57 -17.89 -10.24 -14.06
C THR A 57 -18.69 -10.26 -15.36
N PRO A 58 -20.01 -10.55 -15.28
CA PRO A 58 -20.92 -10.32 -16.41
C PRO A 58 -21.16 -8.81 -16.63
N GLY A 59 -21.79 -8.44 -17.75
CA GLY A 59 -21.89 -7.04 -18.18
C GLY A 59 -22.65 -6.09 -17.27
N ASN A 60 -23.43 -6.58 -16.30
CA ASN A 60 -24.16 -5.76 -15.33
C ASN A 60 -23.45 -5.66 -13.96
N ILE A 61 -22.33 -6.30 -13.78
CA ILE A 61 -21.49 -6.22 -12.58
C ILE A 61 -20.09 -5.79 -13.01
N SER A 62 -19.49 -4.85 -12.27
CA SER A 62 -18.09 -4.48 -12.41
C SER A 62 -17.36 -4.59 -11.07
N ALA A 63 -16.16 -5.14 -11.08
CA ALA A 63 -15.28 -5.09 -9.92
C ALA A 63 -14.28 -3.95 -10.11
N GLU A 64 -14.27 -3.01 -9.19
CA GLU A 64 -13.56 -1.73 -9.32
C GLU A 64 -12.65 -1.50 -8.11
N ARG A 65 -11.55 -0.78 -8.34
CA ARG A 65 -10.67 -0.28 -7.29
C ARG A 65 -11.02 1.18 -7.01
N PRO A 66 -11.54 1.50 -5.82
CA PRO A 66 -11.93 2.87 -5.47
C PRO A 66 -10.76 3.84 -5.37
N LEU A 67 -9.54 3.30 -5.14
CA LEU A 67 -8.30 4.07 -5.09
C LEU A 67 -7.35 3.63 -6.20
N LYS A 68 -6.61 4.59 -6.74
CA LYS A 68 -5.57 4.38 -7.74
C LYS A 68 -4.39 5.30 -7.44
N ASP A 69 -3.17 4.75 -7.43
CA ASP A 69 -1.94 5.50 -7.19
C ASP A 69 -1.99 6.35 -5.90
N GLY A 70 -2.60 5.82 -4.84
CA GLY A 70 -2.77 6.51 -3.56
C GLY A 70 -3.87 7.58 -3.53
N VAL A 71 -4.65 7.74 -4.59
CA VAL A 71 -5.69 8.77 -4.74
C VAL A 71 -7.07 8.12 -4.82
N ILE A 72 -8.08 8.80 -4.30
CA ILE A 72 -9.48 8.39 -4.48
C ILE A 72 -9.88 8.58 -5.95
N ALA A 73 -10.16 7.49 -6.65
CA ALA A 73 -10.68 7.48 -8.01
C ALA A 73 -12.22 7.56 -8.05
N ASP A 74 -12.88 6.95 -7.05
CA ASP A 74 -14.33 7.00 -6.88
C ASP A 74 -14.67 7.28 -5.41
N PHE A 75 -15.15 8.49 -5.14
CA PHE A 75 -15.48 8.95 -3.80
C PHE A 75 -16.59 8.12 -3.16
N THR A 76 -17.66 7.85 -3.91
CA THR A 76 -18.82 7.12 -3.41
C THR A 76 -18.47 5.69 -3.04
N LEU A 77 -17.72 5.00 -3.88
CA LEU A 77 -17.27 3.64 -3.60
C LEU A 77 -16.27 3.59 -2.42
N THR A 78 -15.40 4.58 -2.30
CA THR A 78 -14.47 4.68 -1.16
C THR A 78 -15.23 4.85 0.16
N GLU A 79 -16.23 5.72 0.19
CA GLU A 79 -17.08 5.91 1.38
C GLU A 79 -17.84 4.64 1.75
N GLN A 80 -18.43 3.96 0.77
CA GLN A 80 -19.13 2.69 0.98
C GLN A 80 -18.21 1.60 1.50
N MET A 81 -17.01 1.51 0.95
CA MET A 81 -15.97 0.56 1.39
C MET A 81 -15.54 0.86 2.83
N LEU A 82 -15.22 2.10 3.16
CA LEU A 82 -14.86 2.52 4.52
C LEU A 82 -15.98 2.25 5.51
N LYS A 83 -17.22 2.56 5.15
CA LYS A 83 -18.39 2.29 5.98
C LYS A 83 -18.57 0.81 6.28
N HIS A 84 -18.35 -0.04 5.28
CA HIS A 84 -18.37 -1.49 5.46
C HIS A 84 -17.28 -1.95 6.43
N PHE A 85 -16.05 -1.52 6.24
CA PHE A 85 -14.91 -1.92 7.06
C PHE A 85 -14.98 -1.38 8.49
N ILE A 86 -15.40 -0.14 8.68
CA ILE A 86 -15.60 0.44 10.02
C ILE A 86 -16.69 -0.32 10.79
N ARG A 87 -17.78 -0.66 10.12
CA ARG A 87 -18.85 -1.48 10.74
C ARG A 87 -18.35 -2.87 11.13
N GLN A 88 -17.61 -3.51 10.24
CA GLN A 88 -17.04 -4.83 10.49
C GLN A 88 -16.04 -4.80 11.65
N ALA A 89 -15.18 -3.80 11.73
CA ALA A 89 -14.21 -3.61 12.79
C ALA A 89 -14.86 -3.29 14.14
N ASN A 90 -15.93 -2.50 14.15
CA ASN A 90 -16.66 -2.15 15.37
C ASN A 90 -17.55 -3.29 15.91
N GLY A 91 -17.84 -4.31 15.10
CA GLY A 91 -18.79 -5.38 15.43
C GLY A 91 -20.25 -4.89 15.46
N SER A 92 -21.19 -5.84 15.54
CA SER A 92 -22.63 -5.60 15.38
C SER A 92 -23.35 -5.02 16.61
N ARG A 93 -22.67 -4.37 17.53
CA ARG A 93 -23.31 -3.80 18.72
C ARG A 93 -23.91 -2.43 18.44
N TYR A 94 -25.21 -2.36 18.42
CA TYR A 94 -26.05 -1.15 18.21
C TYR A 94 -25.76 0.03 19.17
N PHE A 95 -24.96 -0.15 20.20
CA PHE A 95 -24.71 0.83 21.27
C PHE A 95 -23.25 1.29 21.38
N ARG A 96 -22.40 1.07 20.38
CA ARG A 96 -21.04 1.61 20.44
C ARG A 96 -21.02 3.05 19.90
N PRO A 97 -20.35 3.98 20.62
CA PRO A 97 -20.16 5.33 20.11
C PRO A 97 -19.35 5.30 18.81
N SER A 98 -19.60 6.26 17.95
CA SER A 98 -18.82 6.48 16.73
C SER A 98 -17.32 6.61 17.05
N PRO A 99 -16.44 5.92 16.35
CA PRO A 99 -15.02 5.91 16.68
C PRO A 99 -14.34 7.23 16.30
N ARG A 100 -13.22 7.53 16.96
CA ARG A 100 -12.19 8.38 16.37
C ARG A 100 -11.44 7.52 15.36
N VAL A 101 -11.15 8.08 14.19
CA VAL A 101 -10.46 7.38 13.12
C VAL A 101 -9.23 8.19 12.72
N LEU A 102 -8.08 7.54 12.72
CA LEU A 102 -6.86 8.06 12.14
C LEU A 102 -6.64 7.37 10.80
N VAL A 103 -6.58 8.13 9.72
CA VAL A 103 -6.33 7.61 8.37
C VAL A 103 -4.91 7.97 7.95
N CYS A 104 -4.17 6.97 7.50
CA CYS A 104 -2.84 7.16 6.95
C CYS A 104 -2.95 7.56 5.48
N VAL A 105 -2.26 8.62 5.09
CA VAL A 105 -2.34 9.20 3.74
C VAL A 105 -0.94 9.35 3.14
N PRO A 106 -0.80 9.21 1.81
CA PRO A 106 0.47 9.47 1.14
C PRO A 106 0.98 10.89 1.41
N HIS A 107 2.29 11.03 1.64
CA HIS A 107 2.91 12.33 1.93
C HIS A 107 2.64 13.39 0.84
N GLY A 108 2.65 12.96 -0.43
CA GLY A 108 2.38 13.84 -1.57
C GLY A 108 0.90 14.19 -1.80
N SER A 109 -0.01 13.80 -0.90
CA SER A 109 -1.44 14.07 -1.06
C SER A 109 -1.74 15.57 -1.02
N THR A 110 -2.53 16.03 -1.99
CA THR A 110 -3.00 17.43 -2.04
C THR A 110 -4.05 17.70 -0.96
N GLN A 111 -4.31 18.97 -0.67
CA GLN A 111 -5.38 19.36 0.27
C GLN A 111 -6.76 18.87 -0.17
N VAL A 112 -7.02 18.83 -1.49
CA VAL A 112 -8.27 18.30 -2.04
C VAL A 112 -8.38 16.79 -1.79
N GLU A 113 -7.32 16.05 -2.00
CA GLU A 113 -7.25 14.60 -1.74
C GLU A 113 -7.41 14.31 -0.24
N ARG A 114 -6.73 15.04 0.63
CA ARG A 114 -6.84 14.93 2.09
C ARG A 114 -8.26 15.21 2.57
N LYS A 115 -8.89 16.27 2.03
CA LYS A 115 -10.29 16.59 2.33
C LYS A 115 -11.22 15.46 1.88
N ALA A 116 -11.03 14.90 0.70
CA ALA A 116 -11.84 13.79 0.20
C ALA A 116 -11.75 12.55 1.10
N ILE A 117 -10.57 12.23 1.60
CA ILE A 117 -10.35 11.10 2.54
C ILE A 117 -11.07 11.38 3.87
N ARG A 118 -10.93 12.60 4.41
CA ARG A 118 -11.62 13.01 5.65
C ARG A 118 -13.13 12.92 5.49
N ASP A 119 -13.68 13.50 4.44
CA ASP A 119 -15.13 13.49 4.17
C ASP A 119 -15.65 12.05 3.99
N SER A 120 -14.88 11.17 3.34
CA SER A 120 -15.22 9.75 3.20
C SER A 120 -15.27 9.02 4.55
N ALA A 121 -14.32 9.28 5.43
CA ALA A 121 -14.28 8.66 6.76
C ALA A 121 -15.40 9.18 7.67
N GLU A 122 -15.70 10.47 7.62
CA GLU A 122 -16.84 11.09 8.34
C GLU A 122 -18.18 10.55 7.82
N GLY A 123 -18.38 10.47 6.51
CA GLY A 123 -19.55 9.87 5.87
C GLY A 123 -19.72 8.38 6.21
N ALA A 124 -18.61 7.69 6.45
CA ALA A 124 -18.59 6.30 6.91
C ALA A 124 -18.95 6.14 8.41
N GLY A 125 -19.06 7.23 9.16
CA GLY A 125 -19.52 7.24 10.55
C GLY A 125 -18.45 7.52 11.60
N ALA A 126 -17.27 8.04 11.20
CA ALA A 126 -16.27 8.50 12.14
C ALA A 126 -16.74 9.77 12.88
N ARG A 127 -16.53 9.80 14.20
CA ARG A 127 -16.85 10.96 15.05
C ARG A 127 -15.83 12.09 14.89
N LYS A 128 -14.57 11.72 14.73
CA LYS A 128 -13.43 12.59 14.53
C LYS A 128 -12.42 11.88 13.66
N VAL A 129 -11.88 12.58 12.69
CA VAL A 129 -10.87 12.07 11.77
C VAL A 129 -9.56 12.82 11.96
N PHE A 130 -8.48 12.07 12.09
CA PHE A 130 -7.11 12.56 12.01
C PHE A 130 -6.45 12.00 10.78
N LEU A 131 -5.55 12.75 10.17
CA LEU A 131 -4.72 12.28 9.07
C LEU A 131 -3.26 12.26 9.52
N ILE A 132 -2.54 11.21 9.16
CA ILE A 132 -1.08 11.09 9.36
C ILE A 132 -0.43 10.68 8.05
N ASP A 133 0.77 11.20 7.78
CA ASP A 133 1.53 10.77 6.62
C ASP A 133 1.95 9.29 6.74
N GLU A 134 1.71 8.52 5.69
CA GLU A 134 2.05 7.08 5.65
C GLU A 134 3.48 6.78 6.09
N PRO A 135 4.52 7.51 5.62
CA PRO A 135 5.89 7.19 6.03
C PRO A 135 6.13 7.43 7.52
N MET A 136 5.47 8.41 8.15
CA MET A 136 5.54 8.59 9.60
C MET A 136 4.88 7.42 10.34
N ALA A 137 3.70 7.02 9.91
CA ALA A 137 3.01 5.85 10.48
C ALA A 137 3.82 4.57 10.30
N ALA A 138 4.39 4.36 9.11
CA ALA A 138 5.25 3.22 8.82
C ALA A 138 6.47 3.16 9.75
N ALA A 139 7.14 4.30 9.96
CA ALA A 139 8.29 4.40 10.85
C ALA A 139 7.92 4.08 12.31
N ILE A 140 6.82 4.61 12.81
CA ILE A 140 6.30 4.29 14.14
C ILE A 140 5.97 2.80 14.25
N GLY A 141 5.28 2.24 13.27
CA GLY A 141 4.89 0.83 13.23
C GLY A 141 6.09 -0.13 13.12
N ALA A 142 7.16 0.30 12.47
CA ALA A 142 8.42 -0.45 12.38
C ALA A 142 9.29 -0.33 13.66
N GLY A 143 8.87 0.46 14.65
CA GLY A 143 9.60 0.64 15.90
C GLY A 143 10.79 1.59 15.81
N LEU A 144 10.87 2.44 14.79
CA LEU A 144 11.91 3.44 14.67
C LEU A 144 11.78 4.52 15.75
N PRO A 145 12.92 5.04 16.29
CA PRO A 145 12.91 6.05 17.35
C PRO A 145 12.64 7.45 16.77
N VAL A 146 11.43 7.68 16.27
CA VAL A 146 11.05 8.91 15.54
C VAL A 146 11.12 10.18 16.38
N GLY A 147 11.01 10.07 17.70
CA GLY A 147 11.08 11.21 18.64
C GLY A 147 12.50 11.67 18.99
N GLU A 148 13.52 10.88 18.67
CA GLU A 148 14.90 11.18 18.99
C GLU A 148 15.54 12.14 17.98
N PRO A 149 16.62 12.88 18.36
CA PRO A 149 17.35 13.78 17.47
C PRO A 149 18.33 13.02 16.56
N HIS A 150 17.91 11.89 16.01
CA HIS A 150 18.65 11.03 15.09
C HIS A 150 17.86 10.81 13.83
N GLY A 151 18.55 10.68 12.69
CA GLY A 151 17.92 10.38 11.41
C GLY A 151 17.42 8.94 11.33
N SER A 152 16.11 8.76 11.28
CA SER A 152 15.46 7.49 10.97
C SER A 152 14.97 7.51 9.53
N MET A 153 15.36 6.54 8.71
CA MET A 153 14.96 6.44 7.31
C MET A 153 14.05 5.24 7.07
N ILE A 154 12.95 5.50 6.40
CA ILE A 154 11.93 4.51 6.03
C ILE A 154 11.69 4.53 4.53
N LEU A 155 11.57 3.35 3.93
CA LEU A 155 11.04 3.15 2.59
C LEU A 155 9.80 2.27 2.71
N ASP A 156 8.64 2.83 2.43
CA ASP A 156 7.37 2.13 2.44
C ASP A 156 6.91 1.86 1.01
N VAL A 157 6.86 0.60 0.61
CA VAL A 157 6.44 0.18 -0.73
C VAL A 157 5.05 -0.42 -0.65
N GLY A 158 4.04 0.39 -0.98
CA GLY A 158 2.65 -0.01 -1.05
C GLY A 158 2.24 -0.59 -2.40
N GLY A 159 0.94 -0.73 -2.62
CA GLY A 159 0.39 -1.16 -3.91
C GLY A 159 0.48 -0.06 -4.98
N GLY A 160 0.03 1.14 -4.65
CA GLY A 160 -0.06 2.26 -5.59
C GLY A 160 1.10 3.25 -5.52
N THR A 161 1.72 3.39 -4.36
CA THR A 161 2.80 4.36 -4.12
C THR A 161 3.95 3.72 -3.36
N SER A 162 5.14 4.28 -3.54
CA SER A 162 6.29 4.05 -2.67
C SER A 162 6.73 5.37 -2.08
N GLU A 163 6.98 5.37 -0.79
CA GLU A 163 7.31 6.55 -0.02
C GLU A 163 8.63 6.38 0.70
N VAL A 164 9.49 7.37 0.60
CA VAL A 164 10.74 7.42 1.32
C VAL A 164 10.74 8.66 2.21
N ALA A 165 11.15 8.52 3.46
CA ALA A 165 11.25 9.64 4.38
C ALA A 165 12.44 9.50 5.32
N VAL A 166 12.99 10.64 5.71
CA VAL A 166 13.93 10.80 6.82
C VAL A 166 13.21 11.58 7.92
N ILE A 167 13.19 11.02 9.11
CA ILE A 167 12.41 11.47 10.26
C ILE A 167 13.36 11.76 11.42
N SER A 168 13.13 12.87 12.13
CA SER A 168 13.82 13.24 13.35
C SER A 168 12.92 14.12 14.21
N LEU A 169 12.97 13.99 15.53
CA LEU A 169 12.21 14.83 16.47
C LEU A 169 10.71 14.91 16.16
N ASN A 170 10.09 13.76 15.86
CA ASN A 170 8.69 13.60 15.47
C ASN A 170 8.27 14.36 14.19
N GLY A 171 9.23 14.81 13.39
CA GLY A 171 8.98 15.54 12.16
C GLY A 171 9.61 14.86 10.94
N ILE A 172 9.00 15.09 9.80
CA ILE A 172 9.55 14.66 8.51
C ILE A 172 10.54 15.73 8.05
N VAL A 173 11.83 15.37 7.97
CA VAL A 173 12.89 16.24 7.47
C VAL A 173 12.90 16.30 5.95
N TYR A 174 12.76 15.14 5.33
CA TYR A 174 12.59 15.00 3.89
C TYR A 174 11.68 13.83 3.60
N ALA A 175 10.81 13.99 2.62
CA ALA A 175 10.03 12.87 2.10
C ALA A 175 9.79 13.03 0.60
N ALA A 176 9.66 11.91 -0.08
CA ALA A 176 9.23 11.84 -1.47
C ALA A 176 8.27 10.67 -1.67
N SER A 177 7.32 10.87 -2.56
CA SER A 177 6.36 9.85 -2.98
C SER A 177 6.44 9.64 -4.47
N VAL A 178 6.52 8.38 -4.90
CA VAL A 178 6.43 7.99 -6.31
C VAL A 178 5.23 7.08 -6.52
N ARG A 179 4.52 7.26 -7.63
CA ARG A 179 3.34 6.46 -8.01
C ARG A 179 3.74 5.12 -8.62
N THR A 180 4.58 4.40 -7.91
CA THR A 180 5.15 3.11 -8.30
C THR A 180 5.19 2.20 -7.08
N GLY A 181 4.51 1.08 -7.16
CA GLY A 181 4.46 0.07 -6.11
C GLY A 181 4.10 -1.28 -6.69
N GLY A 182 3.47 -2.14 -5.90
CA GLY A 182 3.10 -3.50 -6.29
C GLY A 182 2.25 -3.59 -7.55
N ASP A 183 1.34 -2.63 -7.77
CA ASP A 183 0.49 -2.60 -8.96
C ASP A 183 1.30 -2.36 -10.24
N LYS A 184 2.34 -1.53 -10.17
CA LYS A 184 3.27 -1.31 -11.28
C LYS A 184 4.15 -2.53 -11.55
N PHE A 185 4.47 -3.31 -10.54
CA PHE A 185 5.13 -4.60 -10.72
C PHE A 185 4.23 -5.57 -11.48
N ASP A 186 2.97 -5.68 -11.12
CA ASP A 186 2.00 -6.52 -11.81
C ASP A 186 1.79 -6.09 -13.26
N GLU A 187 1.64 -4.79 -13.50
CA GLU A 187 1.52 -4.22 -14.85
C GLU A 187 2.75 -4.51 -15.71
N ALA A 188 3.95 -4.39 -15.14
CA ALA A 188 5.20 -4.70 -15.83
C ALA A 188 5.28 -6.18 -16.24
N ILE A 189 4.80 -7.10 -15.39
CA ILE A 189 4.72 -8.52 -15.70
C ILE A 189 3.73 -8.79 -16.83
N VAL A 190 2.52 -8.20 -16.77
CA VAL A 190 1.53 -8.30 -17.86
C VAL A 190 2.14 -7.85 -19.19
N ASN A 191 2.82 -6.71 -19.19
CA ASN A 191 3.44 -6.15 -20.39
C ASN A 191 4.61 -7.00 -20.92
N TYR A 192 5.42 -7.56 -20.02
CA TYR A 192 6.51 -8.46 -20.38
C TYR A 192 5.98 -9.71 -21.08
N VAL A 193 4.99 -10.37 -20.50
CA VAL A 193 4.37 -11.58 -21.06
C VAL A 193 3.74 -11.30 -22.42
N ARG A 194 3.05 -10.19 -22.56
CA ARG A 194 2.46 -9.79 -23.84
C ARG A 194 3.51 -9.58 -24.91
N ARG A 195 4.61 -8.89 -24.60
CA ARG A 195 5.68 -8.60 -25.59
C ARG A 195 6.50 -9.81 -25.96
N ASN A 196 6.83 -10.68 -25.00
CA ASN A 196 7.78 -11.77 -25.20
C ASN A 196 7.10 -13.10 -25.58
N TYR A 197 5.83 -13.29 -25.20
CA TYR A 197 5.09 -14.52 -25.44
C TYR A 197 3.85 -14.35 -26.31
N SER A 198 3.45 -13.12 -26.62
CA SER A 198 2.19 -12.81 -27.29
C SER A 198 0.97 -13.41 -26.58
N ILE A 199 1.03 -13.44 -25.27
CA ILE A 199 -0.03 -13.96 -24.40
C ILE A 199 -0.53 -12.84 -23.49
N LEU A 200 -1.86 -12.78 -23.34
CA LEU A 200 -2.52 -11.88 -22.41
C LEU A 200 -2.84 -12.62 -21.12
N ILE A 201 -2.35 -12.09 -20.02
CA ILE A 201 -2.69 -12.52 -18.65
C ILE A 201 -3.42 -11.40 -17.91
N GLY A 202 -4.24 -11.77 -16.95
CA GLY A 202 -4.90 -10.81 -16.07
C GLY A 202 -4.01 -10.37 -14.92
N GLU A 203 -4.46 -9.32 -14.24
CA GLU A 203 -3.79 -8.74 -13.07
C GLU A 203 -3.57 -9.77 -11.95
N GLY A 204 -4.60 -10.57 -11.63
CA GLY A 204 -4.49 -11.60 -10.60
C GLY A 204 -3.46 -12.69 -10.92
N THR A 205 -3.28 -13.02 -12.19
CA THR A 205 -2.23 -13.94 -12.63
C THR A 205 -0.85 -13.32 -12.49
N ALA A 206 -0.69 -12.04 -12.87
CA ALA A 206 0.57 -11.30 -12.70
C ALA A 206 0.96 -11.19 -11.22
N GLU A 207 0.03 -10.88 -10.34
CA GLU A 207 0.26 -10.84 -8.89
C GLU A 207 0.75 -12.19 -8.36
N ARG A 208 0.13 -13.31 -8.78
CA ARG A 208 0.59 -14.65 -8.40
C ARG A 208 1.99 -14.96 -8.90
N ILE A 209 2.32 -14.56 -10.11
CA ILE A 209 3.67 -14.73 -10.68
C ILE A 209 4.68 -13.94 -9.82
N LYS A 210 4.40 -12.68 -9.52
CA LYS A 210 5.23 -11.83 -8.66
C LYS A 210 5.49 -12.50 -7.31
N ILE A 211 4.46 -13.00 -6.64
CA ILE A 211 4.56 -13.63 -5.32
C ILE A 211 5.37 -14.93 -5.38
N ARG A 212 5.16 -15.74 -6.40
CA ARG A 212 5.77 -17.08 -6.48
C ARG A 212 7.21 -17.07 -6.96
N ILE A 213 7.52 -16.29 -7.99
CA ILE A 213 8.84 -16.29 -8.66
C ILE A 213 9.44 -14.90 -8.84
N GLY A 214 8.77 -13.83 -8.38
CA GLY A 214 9.28 -12.48 -8.47
C GLY A 214 10.51 -12.27 -7.59
N SER A 215 11.47 -11.52 -8.11
CA SER A 215 12.67 -11.12 -7.38
C SER A 215 13.17 -9.78 -7.90
N ALA A 216 13.71 -8.96 -6.99
CA ALA A 216 14.33 -7.69 -7.30
C ALA A 216 15.82 -7.79 -7.59
N PHE A 217 16.44 -8.93 -7.32
CA PHE A 217 17.87 -9.18 -7.46
C PHE A 217 18.12 -10.61 -7.94
N PRO A 218 19.22 -10.89 -8.67
CA PRO A 218 19.53 -12.25 -9.11
C PRO A 218 19.67 -13.20 -7.92
N GLY A 219 18.86 -14.26 -7.91
CA GLY A 219 18.90 -15.30 -6.88
C GLY A 219 19.95 -16.37 -7.15
N ARG A 220 20.16 -17.23 -6.16
CA ARG A 220 21.05 -18.41 -6.31
C ARG A 220 20.44 -19.49 -7.19
N GLU A 221 19.11 -19.57 -7.18
CA GLU A 221 18.35 -20.56 -7.94
C GLU A 221 17.36 -19.82 -8.87
N VAL A 222 17.17 -20.38 -10.07
CA VAL A 222 16.16 -19.94 -11.00
C VAL A 222 14.87 -20.68 -10.67
N LEU A 223 13.84 -19.93 -10.29
CA LEU A 223 12.51 -20.48 -10.04
C LEU A 223 11.69 -20.47 -11.32
N GLU A 224 10.89 -21.50 -11.52
CA GLU A 224 10.01 -21.63 -12.68
C GLU A 224 8.54 -21.77 -12.25
N MET A 225 7.65 -21.31 -13.13
CA MET A 225 6.22 -21.38 -12.92
C MET A 225 5.50 -21.59 -14.26
N GLU A 226 4.61 -22.57 -14.31
CA GLU A 226 3.70 -22.72 -15.43
C GLU A 226 2.52 -21.74 -15.32
N VAL A 227 2.24 -21.03 -16.39
CA VAL A 227 1.23 -19.98 -16.46
C VAL A 227 0.31 -20.24 -17.66
N LYS A 228 -0.97 -19.91 -17.50
CA LYS A 228 -1.98 -19.95 -18.56
C LYS A 228 -2.45 -18.56 -18.89
N GLY A 229 -2.57 -18.27 -20.19
CA GLY A 229 -3.11 -17.03 -20.69
C GLY A 229 -3.73 -17.21 -22.06
N ARG A 230 -4.27 -16.13 -22.61
CA ARG A 230 -4.88 -16.14 -23.95
C ARG A 230 -3.84 -15.75 -24.99
N ASN A 231 -3.59 -16.64 -25.96
CA ASN A 231 -2.77 -16.32 -27.10
C ASN A 231 -3.43 -15.22 -27.94
N LEU A 232 -2.71 -14.14 -28.18
CA LEU A 232 -3.26 -12.96 -28.87
C LEU A 232 -3.49 -13.20 -30.38
N ALA A 233 -2.68 -14.06 -31.00
CA ALA A 233 -2.79 -14.35 -32.43
C ALA A 233 -3.95 -15.32 -32.72
N GLU A 234 -4.11 -16.35 -31.90
CA GLU A 234 -5.07 -17.44 -32.11
C GLU A 234 -6.36 -17.28 -31.28
N GLY A 235 -6.33 -16.44 -30.23
CA GLY A 235 -7.46 -16.21 -29.33
C GLY A 235 -7.76 -17.36 -28.36
N VAL A 236 -6.95 -18.43 -28.37
CA VAL A 236 -7.14 -19.63 -27.55
C VAL A 236 -6.26 -19.61 -26.31
N PRO A 237 -6.64 -20.31 -25.23
CA PRO A 237 -5.81 -20.50 -24.06
C PRO A 237 -4.51 -21.25 -24.40
N ARG A 238 -3.40 -20.76 -23.85
CA ARG A 238 -2.09 -21.42 -23.94
C ARG A 238 -1.40 -21.45 -22.61
N SER A 239 -0.67 -22.53 -22.35
CA SER A 239 0.25 -22.67 -21.23
C SER A 239 1.67 -22.39 -21.68
N PHE A 240 2.44 -21.77 -20.80
CA PHE A 240 3.85 -21.47 -21.01
C PHE A 240 4.58 -21.42 -19.67
N THR A 241 5.89 -21.53 -19.68
CA THR A 241 6.72 -21.49 -18.46
C THR A 241 7.47 -20.19 -18.39
N LEU A 242 7.34 -19.49 -17.25
CA LEU A 242 8.13 -18.32 -16.87
C LEU A 242 9.17 -18.70 -15.84
N ASN A 243 10.30 -17.98 -15.81
CA ASN A 243 11.30 -18.12 -14.79
C ASN A 243 11.57 -16.79 -14.07
N SER A 244 12.22 -16.85 -12.91
CA SER A 244 12.52 -15.71 -12.07
C SER A 244 13.45 -14.69 -12.72
N ASN A 245 14.33 -15.08 -13.64
CA ASN A 245 15.18 -14.15 -14.39
C ASN A 245 14.38 -13.29 -15.35
N GLU A 246 13.35 -13.85 -15.97
CA GLU A 246 12.42 -13.11 -16.85
C GLU A 246 11.62 -12.09 -16.05
N ILE A 247 11.17 -12.44 -14.85
CA ILE A 247 10.45 -11.50 -13.98
C ILE A 247 11.37 -10.40 -13.46
N LEU A 248 12.62 -10.73 -13.12
CA LEU A 248 13.62 -9.72 -12.77
C LEU A 248 13.82 -8.70 -13.90
N GLU A 249 13.90 -9.16 -15.15
CA GLU A 249 13.97 -8.28 -16.32
C GLU A 249 12.71 -7.42 -16.46
N ALA A 250 11.54 -8.01 -16.29
CA ALA A 250 10.26 -7.30 -16.35
C ALA A 250 10.17 -6.15 -15.33
N LEU A 251 10.72 -6.34 -14.14
CA LEU A 251 10.61 -5.39 -13.02
C LEU A 251 11.68 -4.29 -13.02
N GLN A 252 12.61 -4.25 -13.97
CA GLN A 252 13.73 -3.30 -13.96
C GLN A 252 13.28 -1.83 -13.91
N GLU A 253 12.29 -1.46 -14.71
CA GLU A 253 11.81 -0.07 -14.78
C GLU A 253 11.15 0.41 -13.48
N PRO A 254 10.14 -0.28 -12.93
CA PRO A 254 9.54 0.14 -11.66
C PRO A 254 10.52 0.08 -10.48
N LEU A 255 11.43 -0.89 -10.45
CA LEU A 255 12.47 -0.95 -9.41
C LEU A 255 13.45 0.22 -9.51
N ALA A 256 13.86 0.61 -10.71
CA ALA A 256 14.73 1.78 -10.94
C ALA A 256 14.06 3.07 -10.46
N THR A 257 12.76 3.21 -10.63
CA THR A 257 11.99 4.37 -10.14
C THR A 257 12.04 4.47 -8.61
N ILE A 258 11.86 3.36 -7.92
CA ILE A 258 11.92 3.31 -6.44
C ILE A 258 13.33 3.60 -5.95
N VAL A 259 14.34 2.96 -6.51
CA VAL A 259 15.75 3.17 -6.16
C VAL A 259 16.16 4.62 -6.41
N GLY A 260 15.73 5.22 -7.52
CA GLY A 260 15.96 6.63 -7.83
C GLY A 260 15.40 7.58 -6.77
N ALA A 261 14.19 7.30 -6.26
CA ALA A 261 13.59 8.09 -5.18
C ALA A 261 14.40 7.98 -3.88
N VAL A 262 14.91 6.80 -3.55
CA VAL A 262 15.76 6.58 -2.36
C VAL A 262 17.09 7.35 -2.50
N LYS A 263 17.75 7.27 -3.64
CA LYS A 263 18.99 8.01 -3.90
C LYS A 263 18.79 9.52 -3.78
N GLN A 264 17.71 10.03 -4.33
CA GLN A 264 17.36 11.44 -4.22
C GLN A 264 17.12 11.87 -2.76
N ALA A 265 16.43 11.04 -1.98
CA ALA A 265 16.22 11.30 -0.55
C ALA A 265 17.54 11.39 0.22
N LEU A 266 18.50 10.51 -0.07
CA LEU A 266 19.83 10.54 0.54
C LEU A 266 20.61 11.81 0.18
N GLU A 267 20.51 12.27 -1.06
CA GLU A 267 21.14 13.52 -1.52
C GLU A 267 20.55 14.76 -0.84
N GLN A 268 19.27 14.74 -0.50
CA GLN A 268 18.56 15.86 0.14
C GLN A 268 18.61 15.81 1.67
N THR A 269 19.16 14.77 2.25
CA THR A 269 19.24 14.61 3.70
C THR A 269 20.37 15.49 4.26
N PRO A 270 20.11 16.28 5.34
CA PRO A 270 21.15 17.06 6.02
C PRO A 270 22.33 16.18 6.47
N PRO A 271 23.58 16.72 6.47
CA PRO A 271 24.79 15.93 6.71
C PRO A 271 24.78 15.12 8.02
N GLU A 272 24.32 15.70 9.12
CA GLU A 272 24.29 15.02 10.43
C GLU A 272 23.34 13.83 10.41
N LEU A 273 22.15 13.99 9.83
CA LEU A 273 21.17 12.93 9.69
C LEU A 273 21.60 11.89 8.65
N SER A 274 22.31 12.32 7.63
CA SER A 274 22.90 11.43 6.63
C SER A 274 23.94 10.48 7.25
N GLY A 275 24.71 10.98 8.20
CA GLY A 275 25.62 10.17 9.01
C GLY A 275 24.88 9.10 9.81
N ASP A 276 23.77 9.47 10.47
CA ASP A 276 22.93 8.53 11.23
C ASP A 276 22.39 7.43 10.33
N VAL A 277 21.87 7.79 9.16
CA VAL A 277 21.32 6.84 8.18
C VAL A 277 22.40 5.89 7.63
N ALA A 278 23.60 6.41 7.35
CA ALA A 278 24.71 5.58 6.89
C ALA A 278 25.12 4.53 7.94
N GLU A 279 25.00 4.85 9.22
CA GLU A 279 25.38 3.99 10.34
C GLU A 279 24.26 3.02 10.73
N GLN A 280 23.02 3.50 10.87
CA GLN A 280 21.89 2.70 11.33
C GLN A 280 21.13 2.01 10.20
N GLY A 281 21.26 2.51 8.97
CA GLY A 281 20.58 1.99 7.80
C GLY A 281 19.16 2.51 7.64
N MET A 282 18.42 1.85 6.75
CA MET A 282 17.05 2.15 6.37
C MET A 282 16.15 0.95 6.66
N VAL A 283 14.91 1.21 7.03
CA VAL A 283 13.89 0.17 7.21
C VAL A 283 12.96 0.15 6.01
N LEU A 284 12.66 -1.03 5.53
CA LEU A 284 11.76 -1.30 4.41
C LEU A 284 10.44 -1.85 4.94
N SER A 285 9.34 -1.19 4.62
CA SER A 285 7.98 -1.56 5.01
C SER A 285 7.02 -1.62 3.83
N GLY A 286 5.77 -1.97 4.09
CA GLY A 286 4.73 -2.14 3.09
C GLY A 286 4.69 -3.52 2.45
N GLY A 287 3.60 -3.83 1.74
CA GLY A 287 3.43 -5.12 1.07
C GLY A 287 4.49 -5.40 0.00
N GLY A 288 5.00 -4.35 -0.65
CA GLY A 288 6.07 -4.46 -1.64
C GLY A 288 7.41 -4.89 -1.05
N ALA A 289 7.63 -4.71 0.26
CA ALA A 289 8.81 -5.21 0.97
C ALA A 289 8.91 -6.75 0.95
N LEU A 290 7.81 -7.43 0.68
CA LEU A 290 7.75 -8.89 0.53
C LEU A 290 8.31 -9.39 -0.81
N LEU A 291 8.53 -8.49 -1.79
CA LEU A 291 9.22 -8.86 -3.02
C LEU A 291 10.63 -9.35 -2.66
N ARG A 292 10.95 -10.55 -3.11
CA ARG A 292 12.22 -11.19 -2.79
C ARG A 292 13.41 -10.32 -3.17
N ASP A 293 14.35 -10.16 -2.24
CA ASP A 293 15.61 -9.42 -2.43
C ASP A 293 15.47 -7.93 -2.77
N LEU A 294 14.32 -7.32 -2.50
CA LEU A 294 14.18 -5.86 -2.66
C LEU A 294 15.11 -5.10 -1.69
N ASP A 295 15.23 -5.58 -0.46
CA ASP A 295 16.19 -5.08 0.53
C ASP A 295 17.63 -5.16 0.02
N ARG A 296 17.99 -6.25 -0.61
CA ARG A 296 19.32 -6.46 -1.19
C ARG A 296 19.58 -5.51 -2.37
N LEU A 297 18.61 -5.31 -3.26
CA LEU A 297 18.73 -4.35 -4.35
C LEU A 297 18.97 -2.94 -3.83
N VAL A 298 18.17 -2.49 -2.88
CA VAL A 298 18.28 -1.14 -2.32
C VAL A 298 19.60 -0.95 -1.58
N ALA A 299 20.05 -1.94 -0.81
CA ALA A 299 21.33 -1.91 -0.13
C ALA A 299 22.51 -1.84 -1.10
N GLU A 300 22.50 -2.64 -2.15
CA GLU A 300 23.55 -2.67 -3.19
C GLU A 300 23.64 -1.32 -3.93
N GLU A 301 22.50 -0.77 -4.32
CA GLU A 301 22.42 0.47 -5.09
C GLU A 301 22.72 1.74 -4.26
N THR A 302 22.54 1.72 -2.97
CA THR A 302 22.72 2.88 -2.09
C THR A 302 23.96 2.81 -1.21
N GLY A 303 24.51 1.62 -0.99
CA GLY A 303 25.58 1.39 -0.03
C GLY A 303 25.18 1.50 1.44
N ILE A 304 23.87 1.54 1.72
CA ILE A 304 23.30 1.67 3.06
C ILE A 304 22.71 0.33 3.50
N PRO A 305 22.90 -0.11 4.76
CA PRO A 305 22.22 -1.27 5.28
C PRO A 305 20.70 -1.13 5.20
N VAL A 306 20.01 -2.16 4.76
CA VAL A 306 18.54 -2.19 4.65
C VAL A 306 17.99 -3.36 5.42
N ILE A 307 17.03 -3.10 6.30
CA ILE A 307 16.36 -4.10 7.13
C ILE A 307 14.89 -4.10 6.78
N ILE A 308 14.32 -5.28 6.57
CA ILE A 308 12.85 -5.42 6.39
C ILE A 308 12.20 -5.37 7.76
N ALA A 309 11.17 -4.52 7.91
CA ALA A 309 10.41 -4.43 9.14
C ALA A 309 9.73 -5.76 9.47
N GLU A 310 9.51 -6.01 10.75
CA GLU A 310 8.66 -7.12 11.19
C GLU A 310 7.23 -6.86 10.71
N ASP A 311 6.62 -7.88 10.07
CA ASP A 311 5.29 -7.80 9.48
C ASP A 311 5.09 -6.52 8.64
N PRO A 312 5.84 -6.37 7.54
CA PRO A 312 5.95 -5.11 6.81
C PRO A 312 4.61 -4.61 6.25
N LEU A 313 3.69 -5.52 5.91
CA LEU A 313 2.36 -5.18 5.39
C LEU A 313 1.51 -4.39 6.41
N THR A 314 1.72 -4.60 7.70
CA THR A 314 0.89 -4.02 8.77
C THR A 314 1.52 -2.81 9.47
N CYS A 315 2.75 -2.41 9.10
CA CYS A 315 3.48 -1.33 9.77
C CYS A 315 2.70 -0.01 9.79
N VAL A 316 2.14 0.40 8.67
CA VAL A 316 1.40 1.67 8.57
C VAL A 316 0.19 1.67 9.51
N ALA A 317 -0.64 0.64 9.46
CA ALA A 317 -1.85 0.54 10.31
C ALA A 317 -1.50 0.44 11.79
N ARG A 318 -0.49 -0.34 12.17
CA ARG A 318 -0.01 -0.45 13.56
C ARG A 318 0.59 0.88 14.04
N GLY A 319 1.36 1.53 13.19
CA GLY A 319 1.93 2.84 13.48
C GLY A 319 0.88 3.92 13.69
N GLY A 320 -0.17 3.94 12.88
CA GLY A 320 -1.32 4.82 13.08
C GLY A 320 -2.05 4.54 14.41
N GLY A 321 -2.19 3.26 14.78
CA GLY A 321 -2.74 2.86 16.07
C GLY A 321 -1.89 3.38 17.25
N ARG A 322 -0.58 3.25 17.16
CA ARG A 322 0.34 3.79 18.17
C ARG A 322 0.34 5.32 18.19
N ALA A 323 0.21 5.97 17.04
CA ALA A 323 0.09 7.41 16.96
C ALA A 323 -1.13 7.94 17.70
N LEU A 324 -2.27 7.26 17.66
CA LEU A 324 -3.46 7.62 18.44
C LEU A 324 -3.19 7.61 19.96
N GLU A 325 -2.43 6.63 20.44
CA GLU A 325 -2.02 6.58 21.85
C GLU A 325 -1.10 7.77 22.21
N LEU A 326 -0.11 8.06 21.36
CA LEU A 326 0.83 9.17 21.56
C LEU A 326 0.13 10.53 21.52
N ILE A 327 -0.90 10.69 20.69
CA ILE A 327 -1.74 11.89 20.65
C ILE A 327 -2.47 12.10 21.97
N ASP A 328 -2.98 11.04 22.56
CA ASP A 328 -3.66 11.12 23.86
C ASP A 328 -2.70 11.50 25.00
N GLU A 329 -1.44 11.05 24.92
CA GLU A 329 -0.39 11.36 25.91
C GLU A 329 0.20 12.76 25.75
N HIS A 330 0.41 13.23 24.51
CA HIS A 330 1.21 14.42 24.19
C HIS A 330 0.45 15.51 23.41
N GLY A 331 -0.78 15.25 23.01
CA GLY A 331 -1.61 16.15 22.22
C GLY A 331 -1.46 15.95 20.70
N PRO A 332 -2.46 16.45 19.93
CA PRO A 332 -2.52 16.23 18.48
C PRO A 332 -1.43 16.98 17.68
N SER A 333 -0.77 17.97 18.29
CA SER A 333 0.31 18.72 17.65
C SER A 333 1.62 17.94 17.53
N LEU A 334 1.75 16.79 18.21
CA LEU A 334 2.98 15.99 18.23
C LEU A 334 3.52 15.64 16.83
N PHE A 335 2.62 15.31 15.91
CA PHE A 335 2.95 14.93 14.52
C PHE A 335 2.45 15.96 13.50
N ALA A 336 2.13 17.19 13.93
CA ALA A 336 1.49 18.23 13.11
C ALA A 336 0.24 17.71 12.37
N LEU A 337 -0.60 16.91 13.05
CA LEU A 337 -1.80 16.33 12.48
C LEU A 337 -2.86 17.41 12.19
N GLU A 338 -3.48 17.28 11.04
CA GLU A 338 -4.62 18.11 10.60
C GLU A 338 -5.96 17.59 11.15
#